data_588a1e1d534f8319a249d9631c142f86
#
_entry.id   588a1e1d534f8319a249d9631c142f86
#
_cell.length_a   1.000
_cell.length_b   1.000
_cell.length_c   1.000
_cell.angle_alpha   90.00
_cell.angle_beta   90.00
_cell.angle_gamma   90.00
#
_symmetry.space_group_name_H-M   'P 1'
#
loop_
_entity.id
_entity.type
_entity.pdbx_description
1 polymer ?
#
loop_
_entity_poly.entity_id
_entity_poly.type
_entity_poly.pdbx_seq_one_letter_code
_entity_poly.pdbx_strand_id
1 'polypeptide(L)' 'MIHTTPATGSQEQTRAALEAMRAYFTATDQARPRQERQRLAREWLAAVRRLRTTTQ' A
#
# COMPACT_ATOMS: atom_id res chain seq x y z
N MET A 1 -28.93 -2.12 2.57
CA MET A 1 -28.35 -2.07 2.61
C MET A 1 -27.55 -1.84 2.76
N ILE A 2 -27.28 -1.85 2.66
CA ILE A 2 -26.53 -1.74 2.83
C ILE A 2 -25.64 -1.35 2.85
N HIS A 3 -25.18 -1.22 2.96
CA HIS A 3 -24.33 -0.93 3.08
C HIS A 3 -23.49 -0.45 3.12
N THR A 4 -23.04 -0.11 3.09
CA THR A 4 -22.44 0.16 3.01
C THR A 4 -21.49 0.70 3.34
N THR A 5 -21.05 0.86 3.67
CA THR A 5 -20.27 1.14 4.10
C THR A 5 -19.45 1.68 3.98
N PRO A 6 -19.10 2.10 4.05
CA PRO A 6 -18.28 2.66 3.95
C PRO A 6 -17.21 2.64 4.47
N ALA A 7 -16.81 2.28 4.55
CA ALA A 7 -15.51 2.20 4.97
C ALA A 7 -14.59 2.87 3.99
N THR A 8 -14.81 4.10 3.78
CA THR A 8 -14.02 4.88 2.85
C THR A 8 -12.55 4.85 3.24
N GLY A 9 -12.28 4.96 4.55
CA GLY A 9 -10.91 4.94 5.02
C GLY A 9 -10.23 3.61 4.72
N SER A 10 -10.97 2.52 4.87
CA SER A 10 -10.44 1.20 4.60
C SER A 10 -10.12 1.03 3.13
N GLN A 11 -10.99 1.52 2.25
CA GLN A 11 -10.75 1.45 0.83
C GLN A 11 -9.54 2.27 0.42
N GLU A 12 -9.41 3.45 1.02
CA GLU A 12 -8.27 4.29 0.71
C GLU A 12 -6.98 3.62 1.14
N GLN A 13 -7.00 2.98 2.29
CA GLN A 13 -5.80 2.30 2.77
C GLN A 13 -5.46 1.10 1.92
N THR A 14 -6.46 0.37 1.46
CA THR A 14 -6.23 -0.73 0.55
C THR A 14 -5.62 -0.23 -0.75
N ARG A 15 -6.17 0.86 -1.28
CA ARG A 15 -5.64 1.43 -2.50
C ARG A 15 -4.21 1.90 -2.33
N ALA A 16 -3.92 2.54 -1.18
CA ALA A 16 -2.57 3.01 -0.92
C ALA A 16 -1.60 1.84 -0.86
N ALA A 17 -2.00 0.74 -0.25
CA ALA A 17 -1.15 -0.43 -0.18
C ALA A 17 -0.91 -1.00 -1.56
N LEU A 18 -1.94 -1.07 -2.39
CA LEU A 18 -1.78 -1.57 -3.75
C LEU A 18 -0.89 -0.67 -4.58
N GLU A 19 -1.05 0.63 -4.44
CA GLU A 19 -0.23 1.56 -5.19
C GLU A 19 1.23 1.48 -4.76
N ALA A 20 1.46 1.34 -3.45
CA ALA A 20 2.81 1.20 -2.95
C ALA A 20 3.44 -0.10 -3.45
N MET A 21 2.67 -1.16 -3.48
CA MET A 21 3.16 -2.43 -4.00
C MET A 21 3.52 -2.32 -5.47
N ARG A 22 2.67 -1.68 -6.25
CA ARG A 22 2.94 -1.49 -7.67
C ARG A 22 4.18 -0.66 -7.89
N ALA A 23 4.35 0.39 -7.10
CA ALA A 23 5.51 1.23 -7.22
C ALA A 23 6.78 0.43 -6.92
N TYR A 24 6.73 -0.42 -5.91
CA TYR A 24 7.87 -1.24 -5.57
C TYR A 24 8.20 -2.21 -6.71
N PHE A 25 7.19 -2.90 -7.24
CA PHE A 25 7.42 -3.84 -8.32
C PHE A 25 7.90 -3.15 -9.59
N THR A 26 7.36 -1.99 -9.88
CA THR A 26 7.80 -1.23 -11.04
C THR A 26 9.26 -0.83 -10.89
N ALA A 27 9.63 -0.36 -9.69
CA ALA A 27 11.01 0.04 -9.45
C ALA A 27 11.95 -1.16 -9.57
N THR A 28 11.52 -2.32 -9.08
CA THR A 28 12.32 -3.53 -9.19
C THR A 28 12.48 -3.93 -10.65
N ASP A 29 11.38 -3.86 -11.40
CA ASP A 29 11.36 -4.22 -12.80
C ASP A 29 12.26 -3.32 -13.62
N GLN A 30 12.33 -2.05 -13.26
CA GLN A 30 13.15 -1.07 -13.96
C GLN A 30 14.57 -1.00 -13.41
N ALA A 31 14.91 -1.88 -12.50
CA ALA A 31 16.25 -1.92 -11.91
C ALA A 31 16.63 -0.58 -11.27
N ARG A 32 15.68 0.02 -10.58
CA ARG A 32 15.94 1.29 -9.89
C ARG A 32 16.95 1.07 -8.78
N PRO A 33 17.60 2.14 -8.33
CA PRO A 33 18.61 2.01 -7.28
C PRO A 33 18.06 1.34 -6.04
N ARG A 34 18.94 0.63 -5.36
CA ARG A 34 18.57 -0.12 -4.18
C ARG A 34 17.93 0.77 -3.12
N GLN A 35 18.46 1.98 -2.94
CA GLN A 35 17.90 2.90 -1.96
C GLN A 35 16.44 3.22 -2.25
N GLU A 36 16.15 3.45 -3.52
CA GLU A 36 14.78 3.76 -3.91
C GLU A 36 13.87 2.57 -3.66
N ARG A 37 14.33 1.37 -4.02
CA ARG A 37 13.53 0.18 -3.80
C ARG A 37 13.28 -0.08 -2.32
N GLN A 38 14.28 0.18 -1.50
CA GLN A 38 14.12 0.01 -0.06
C GLN A 38 13.13 1.01 0.52
N ARG A 39 13.16 2.25 0.04
CA ARG A 39 12.20 3.24 0.48
C ARG A 39 10.78 2.83 0.10
N LEU A 40 10.60 2.36 -1.13
CA LEU A 40 9.30 1.94 -1.58
C LEU A 40 8.80 0.73 -0.81
N ALA A 41 9.70 -0.18 -0.48
CA ALA A 41 9.34 -1.34 0.33
C ALA A 41 8.87 -0.92 1.71
N ARG A 42 9.52 0.07 2.30
CA ARG A 42 9.10 0.56 3.61
C ARG A 42 7.74 1.23 3.54
N GLU A 43 7.51 1.98 2.47
CA GLU A 43 6.21 2.61 2.29
C GLU A 43 5.10 1.57 2.14
N TRP A 44 5.40 0.53 1.38
CA TRP A 44 4.45 -0.56 1.21
C TRP A 44 4.16 -1.24 2.55
N LEU A 45 5.20 -1.56 3.30
CA LEU A 45 5.02 -2.19 4.61
C LEU A 45 4.24 -1.31 5.56
N ALA A 46 4.51 -0.01 5.54
CA ALA A 46 3.77 0.92 6.39
C ALA A 46 2.30 0.95 5.99
N ALA A 47 2.02 0.93 4.69
CA ALA A 47 0.64 0.93 4.22
C ALA A 47 -0.08 -0.34 4.64
N VAL A 48 0.60 -1.48 4.54
CA VAL A 48 0.02 -2.76 4.97
C VAL A 48 -0.24 -2.74 6.47
N ARG A 49 0.67 -2.19 7.24
CA ARG A 49 0.45 -2.09 8.67
C ARG A 49 -0.77 -1.28 9.01
N ARG A 50 -0.94 -0.14 8.35
CA ARG A 50 -2.12 0.68 8.58
C ARG A 50 -3.39 -0.08 8.23
N LEU A 51 -3.33 -0.81 7.13
CA LEU A 51 -4.47 -1.58 6.69
C LEU A 51 -4.84 -2.62 7.75
N ARG A 52 -3.84 -3.32 8.27
CA ARG A 52 -4.08 -4.34 9.27
C ARG A 52 -4.65 -3.75 10.55
N THR A 53 -4.14 -2.60 10.94
CA THR A 53 -4.63 -1.94 12.14
C THR A 53 -6.08 -1.51 11.97
N THR A 54 -6.43 -1.06 10.78
CA THR A 54 -7.78 -0.57 10.53
C THR A 54 -8.80 -1.68 10.49
N THR A 55 -8.42 -2.86 10.05
CA THR A 55 -9.38 -3.94 9.88
C THR A 55 -9.72 -4.65 11.18
N GLN A 56 -9.21 -4.21 12.27
CA GLN A 56 -9.60 -4.83 13.53
C GLN A 56 -10.99 -4.42 14.00
#